data_fc4238e42a19ec09b60e0c3d79dac3fe
#
_entry.id   fc4238e42a19ec09b60e0c3d79dac3fe
#
_cell.length_a   1.000
_cell.length_b   1.000
_cell.length_c   1.000
_cell.angle_alpha   90.00
_cell.angle_beta   90.00
_cell.angle_gamma   90.00
#
_symmetry.space_group_name_H-M   'P 1'
#
loop_
_entity.id
_entity.type
_entity.pdbx_description
1 polymer ?
#
loop_
_entity_poly.entity_id
_entity_poly.type
_entity_poly.pdbx_seq_one_letter_code
_entity_poly.pdbx_strand_id
1 'polypeptide(L)'
;MKVVHLVIGGEVAGGQMVALRLARAARERGDEVSFVAPERGPFTELAEREGFLMEILPLRRSYQLGAAWRLARLLRRRRADVLHTHTLAAANVLSRLAGAVARVPVVSHLHIENTFRPATRRLLAGLDNATARLAARLVAVSEDTRRAYERQGYPRGRIEVVYNGVDVPANGGFRRNDPARIGEIGRLCDVKGQRELLQAVARLPEARLVLAGRDLEQGGAYQDALERESERLGIRERVEFGFHEDVPGLLESLDVVALPSWTEGLPVVLLEAMAHARPVVATPVGGTPELVVDGETGLLVPPRDPEALAAALQRLLEDPDLARRLGEAGRTRVAERFTAAAQTRRILELYDELTGS
;
A
#
# COMPACT_ATOMS: atom_id res chain seq x y z
N MET A 1 10.62 7.78 -23.02
CA MET A 1 9.80 6.57 -23.26
C MET A 1 8.31 6.88 -23.10
N LYS A 2 7.43 5.93 -23.52
CA LYS A 2 5.98 5.97 -23.29
C LYS A 2 5.58 4.88 -22.33
N VAL A 3 5.25 5.26 -21.10
CA VAL A 3 4.92 4.32 -20.01
C VAL A 3 3.42 4.34 -19.75
N VAL A 4 2.81 3.17 -19.72
CA VAL A 4 1.39 3.02 -19.34
C VAL A 4 1.34 2.34 -17.98
N HIS A 5 0.79 3.01 -16.97
CA HIS A 5 0.49 2.41 -15.67
C HIS A 5 -0.94 1.85 -15.64
N LEU A 6 -1.09 0.58 -15.29
CA LEU A 6 -2.39 -0.04 -15.04
C LEU A 6 -2.59 -0.21 -13.54
N VAL A 7 -3.63 0.42 -12.99
CA VAL A 7 -3.96 0.35 -11.56
C VAL A 7 -5.20 -0.51 -11.29
N ILE A 8 -5.35 -0.99 -10.05
CA ILE A 8 -6.40 -1.95 -9.67
C ILE A 8 -7.81 -1.33 -9.56
N GLY A 9 -7.91 -0.03 -9.30
CA GLY A 9 -9.19 0.67 -9.08
C GLY A 9 -9.05 2.17 -9.15
N GLY A 10 -10.19 2.87 -9.02
CA GLY A 10 -10.26 4.33 -9.02
C GLY A 10 -10.03 4.98 -7.64
N GLU A 11 -9.90 4.19 -6.58
CA GLU A 11 -9.75 4.68 -5.21
C GLU A 11 -8.29 5.03 -4.89
N VAL A 12 -8.10 5.94 -3.91
CA VAL A 12 -6.76 6.27 -3.39
C VAL A 12 -6.35 5.21 -2.38
N ALA A 13 -5.31 4.44 -2.70
CA ALA A 13 -4.71 3.44 -1.82
C ALA A 13 -3.20 3.37 -2.05
N GLY A 14 -2.46 2.68 -1.18
CA GLY A 14 -1.00 2.65 -1.19
C GLY A 14 -0.38 2.28 -2.55
N GLY A 15 -0.90 1.25 -3.23
CA GLY A 15 -0.40 0.85 -4.55
C GLY A 15 -0.62 1.90 -5.64
N GLN A 16 -1.76 2.61 -5.61
CA GLN A 16 -2.04 3.71 -6.54
C GLN A 16 -1.14 4.93 -6.27
N MET A 17 -0.88 5.25 -5.00
CA MET A 17 0.05 6.33 -4.65
C MET A 17 1.49 6.01 -5.03
N VAL A 18 1.90 4.74 -4.91
CA VAL A 18 3.19 4.27 -5.46
C VAL A 18 3.23 4.48 -6.97
N ALA A 19 2.18 4.07 -7.71
CA ALA A 19 2.11 4.26 -9.15
C ALA A 19 2.18 5.75 -9.55
N LEU A 20 1.47 6.62 -8.81
CA LEU A 20 1.49 8.07 -9.07
C LEU A 20 2.87 8.69 -8.83
N ARG A 21 3.56 8.29 -7.77
CA ARG A 21 4.93 8.74 -7.47
C ARG A 21 5.90 8.32 -8.58
N LEU A 22 5.84 7.07 -9.01
CA LEU A 22 6.66 6.58 -10.13
C LEU A 22 6.36 7.32 -11.43
N ALA A 23 5.09 7.63 -11.68
CA ALA A 23 4.66 8.38 -12.86
C ALA A 23 5.19 9.83 -12.86
N ARG A 24 5.16 10.50 -11.71
CA ARG A 24 5.74 11.85 -11.54
C ARG A 24 7.22 11.84 -11.88
N ALA A 25 7.97 10.92 -11.31
CA ALA A 25 9.41 10.83 -11.53
C ALA A 25 9.76 10.43 -12.98
N ALA A 26 9.01 9.53 -13.61
CA ALA A 26 9.20 9.23 -15.03
C ALA A 26 8.92 10.48 -15.90
N ARG A 27 7.87 11.25 -15.58
CA ARG A 27 7.57 12.52 -16.29
C ARG A 27 8.67 13.58 -16.08
N GLU A 28 9.21 13.70 -14.87
CA GLU A 28 10.34 14.59 -14.57
C GLU A 28 11.59 14.21 -15.37
N ARG A 29 11.79 12.93 -15.64
CA ARG A 29 12.84 12.42 -16.54
C ARG A 29 12.57 12.73 -18.03
N GLY A 30 11.36 13.17 -18.37
CA GLY A 30 10.95 13.46 -19.75
C GLY A 30 10.17 12.34 -20.45
N ASP A 31 9.71 11.34 -19.72
CA ASP A 31 8.87 10.27 -20.25
C ASP A 31 7.40 10.72 -20.41
N GLU A 32 6.73 10.20 -21.42
CA GLU A 32 5.28 10.33 -21.61
C GLU A 32 4.58 9.24 -20.78
N VAL A 33 3.83 9.65 -19.75
CA VAL A 33 3.17 8.71 -18.84
C VAL A 33 1.66 8.83 -18.93
N SER A 34 0.97 7.69 -18.94
CA SER A 34 -0.49 7.62 -18.88
C SER A 34 -0.96 6.49 -17.97
N PHE A 35 -2.21 6.60 -17.52
CA PHE A 35 -2.84 5.62 -16.64
C PHE A 35 -4.00 4.90 -17.34
N VAL A 36 -4.21 3.66 -16.92
CA VAL A 36 -5.41 2.88 -17.19
C VAL A 36 -5.99 2.43 -15.85
N ALA A 37 -7.27 2.68 -15.63
CA ALA A 37 -8.01 2.22 -14.45
C ALA A 37 -9.27 1.46 -14.86
N PRO A 38 -9.79 0.51 -14.06
CA PRO A 38 -10.99 -0.23 -14.38
C PRO A 38 -12.27 0.60 -14.24
N GLU A 39 -12.22 1.68 -13.46
CA GLU A 39 -13.33 2.58 -13.15
C GLU A 39 -12.82 3.96 -12.75
N ARG A 40 -13.72 4.95 -12.79
CA ARG A 40 -13.46 6.28 -12.26
C ARG A 40 -13.54 6.30 -10.73
N GLY A 41 -12.85 7.26 -10.12
CA GLY A 41 -12.85 7.50 -8.67
C GLY A 41 -11.81 8.54 -8.27
N PRO A 42 -11.64 8.79 -6.98
CA PRO A 42 -10.76 9.85 -6.45
C PRO A 42 -9.31 9.78 -6.95
N PHE A 43 -8.76 8.59 -7.17
CA PHE A 43 -7.40 8.44 -7.73
C PHE A 43 -7.36 8.90 -9.20
N THR A 44 -8.36 8.54 -10.00
CA THR A 44 -8.38 8.95 -11.42
C THR A 44 -8.53 10.45 -11.56
N GLU A 45 -9.33 11.08 -10.70
CA GLU A 45 -9.49 12.53 -10.63
C GLU A 45 -8.21 13.22 -10.19
N LEU A 46 -7.49 12.65 -9.20
CA LEU A 46 -6.19 13.14 -8.76
C LEU A 46 -5.17 13.11 -9.90
N ALA A 47 -5.05 11.99 -10.60
CA ALA A 47 -4.12 11.84 -11.71
C ALA A 47 -4.46 12.79 -12.88
N GLU A 48 -5.75 12.96 -13.21
CA GLU A 48 -6.21 13.93 -14.22
C GLU A 48 -5.90 15.37 -13.81
N ARG A 49 -6.11 15.76 -12.55
CA ARG A 49 -5.74 17.08 -12.01
C ARG A 49 -4.25 17.37 -12.11
N GLU A 50 -3.42 16.34 -12.01
CA GLU A 50 -1.97 16.46 -12.20
C GLU A 50 -1.53 16.43 -13.68
N GLY A 51 -2.50 16.37 -14.60
CA GLY A 51 -2.24 16.41 -16.04
C GLY A 51 -1.84 15.07 -16.65
N PHE A 52 -2.03 13.94 -15.94
CA PHE A 52 -1.84 12.62 -16.52
C PHE A 52 -3.04 12.21 -17.35
N LEU A 53 -2.76 11.62 -18.50
CA LEU A 53 -3.80 11.08 -19.37
C LEU A 53 -4.37 9.80 -18.76
N MET A 54 -5.70 9.76 -18.56
CA MET A 54 -6.40 8.65 -17.97
C MET A 54 -7.29 7.93 -18.99
N GLU A 55 -7.26 6.60 -19.01
CA GLU A 55 -8.18 5.76 -19.79
C GLU A 55 -8.95 4.81 -18.86
N ILE A 56 -10.26 4.72 -19.03
CA ILE A 56 -11.08 3.80 -18.23
C ILE A 56 -11.34 2.54 -19.02
N LEU A 57 -10.87 1.40 -18.53
CA LEU A 57 -11.00 0.09 -19.15
C LEU A 57 -11.39 -0.97 -18.11
N PRO A 58 -12.63 -1.44 -18.06
CA PRO A 58 -13.04 -2.47 -17.12
C PRO A 58 -12.27 -3.79 -17.31
N LEU A 59 -11.52 -4.20 -16.28
CA LEU A 59 -10.65 -5.39 -16.24
C LEU A 59 -10.97 -6.30 -15.04
N ARG A 60 -12.26 -6.41 -14.70
CA ARG A 60 -12.67 -7.01 -13.41
C ARG A 60 -12.69 -8.55 -13.38
N ARG A 61 -12.70 -9.25 -14.53
CA ARG A 61 -12.87 -10.71 -14.57
C ARG A 61 -11.90 -11.36 -15.57
N SER A 62 -11.18 -12.39 -15.12
CA SER A 62 -10.15 -13.09 -15.89
C SER A 62 -10.65 -13.72 -17.20
N TYR A 63 -11.95 -14.04 -17.31
CA TYR A 63 -12.55 -14.58 -18.53
C TYR A 63 -12.95 -13.51 -19.57
N GLN A 64 -12.71 -12.23 -19.29
CA GLN A 64 -12.95 -11.14 -20.24
C GLN A 64 -11.79 -11.00 -21.22
N LEU A 65 -11.51 -12.02 -22.05
CA LEU A 65 -10.44 -11.98 -23.06
C LEU A 65 -10.54 -10.75 -23.98
N GLY A 66 -11.77 -10.29 -24.27
CA GLY A 66 -11.98 -9.04 -24.98
C GLY A 66 -11.41 -7.81 -24.28
N ALA A 67 -11.26 -7.82 -22.95
CA ALA A 67 -10.62 -6.74 -22.21
C ALA A 67 -9.09 -6.73 -22.42
N ALA A 68 -8.45 -7.91 -22.45
CA ALA A 68 -7.02 -8.02 -22.79
C ALA A 68 -6.77 -7.52 -24.22
N TRP A 69 -7.64 -7.84 -25.18
CA TRP A 69 -7.52 -7.35 -26.54
C TRP A 69 -7.71 -5.83 -26.66
N ARG A 70 -8.69 -5.25 -25.91
CA ARG A 70 -8.86 -3.79 -25.85
C ARG A 70 -7.63 -3.11 -25.23
N LEU A 71 -7.06 -3.66 -24.18
CA LEU A 71 -5.81 -3.15 -23.58
C LEU A 71 -4.65 -3.26 -24.57
N ALA A 72 -4.50 -4.38 -25.27
CA ALA A 72 -3.45 -4.53 -26.30
C ALA A 72 -3.60 -3.50 -27.44
N ARG A 73 -4.84 -3.24 -27.88
CA ARG A 73 -5.12 -2.21 -28.90
C ARG A 73 -4.78 -0.80 -28.37
N LEU A 74 -5.08 -0.51 -27.11
CA LEU A 74 -4.73 0.74 -26.46
C LEU A 74 -3.19 0.93 -26.41
N LEU A 75 -2.45 -0.09 -25.95
CA LEU A 75 -0.99 -0.06 -25.91
C LEU A 75 -0.37 0.24 -27.29
N ARG A 76 -0.87 -0.42 -28.36
CA ARG A 76 -0.43 -0.15 -29.74
C ARG A 76 -0.76 1.27 -30.19
N ARG A 77 -1.99 1.74 -29.93
CA ARG A 77 -2.42 3.11 -30.26
C ARG A 77 -1.55 4.17 -29.61
N ARG A 78 -1.19 3.93 -28.33
CA ARG A 78 -0.31 4.80 -27.53
C ARG A 78 1.15 4.67 -27.91
N ARG A 79 1.53 3.63 -28.68
CA ARG A 79 2.92 3.25 -28.93
C ARG A 79 3.67 3.09 -27.62
N ALA A 80 3.07 2.37 -26.66
CA ALA A 80 3.63 2.16 -25.34
C ALA A 80 4.94 1.36 -25.45
N ASP A 81 5.98 1.84 -24.77
CA ASP A 81 7.26 1.16 -24.65
C ASP A 81 7.25 0.19 -23.47
N VAL A 82 6.53 0.51 -22.39
CA VAL A 82 6.39 -0.32 -21.19
C VAL A 82 4.94 -0.26 -20.67
N LEU A 83 4.41 -1.41 -20.24
CA LEU A 83 3.22 -1.52 -19.42
C LEU A 83 3.63 -1.87 -17.99
N HIS A 84 3.43 -0.97 -17.04
CA HIS A 84 3.66 -1.23 -15.62
C HIS A 84 2.33 -1.47 -14.89
N THR A 85 2.17 -2.64 -14.26
CA THR A 85 0.89 -3.03 -13.67
C THR A 85 0.97 -3.06 -12.14
N HIS A 86 0.01 -2.40 -11.49
CA HIS A 86 -0.21 -2.38 -10.05
C HIS A 86 -1.55 -3.06 -9.77
N THR A 87 -1.64 -4.36 -10.13
CA THR A 87 -2.90 -5.10 -10.15
C THR A 87 -2.80 -6.42 -9.40
N LEU A 88 -3.93 -7.11 -9.27
CA LEU A 88 -4.04 -8.40 -8.58
C LEU A 88 -4.78 -9.41 -9.46
N ALA A 89 -4.53 -10.69 -9.22
CA ALA A 89 -5.30 -11.82 -9.71
C ALA A 89 -5.67 -11.72 -11.21
N ALA A 90 -6.95 -11.55 -11.50
CA ALA A 90 -7.48 -11.54 -12.86
C ALA A 90 -6.87 -10.45 -13.76
N ALA A 91 -6.63 -9.26 -13.21
CA ALA A 91 -6.06 -8.15 -13.97
C ALA A 91 -4.58 -8.40 -14.30
N ASN A 92 -3.83 -9.14 -13.46
CA ASN A 92 -2.48 -9.59 -13.77
C ASN A 92 -2.46 -10.49 -15.01
N VAL A 93 -3.36 -11.48 -15.07
CA VAL A 93 -3.48 -12.38 -16.22
C VAL A 93 -3.78 -11.59 -17.50
N LEU A 94 -4.80 -10.72 -17.45
CA LEU A 94 -5.27 -9.97 -18.63
C LEU A 94 -4.20 -8.98 -19.12
N SER A 95 -3.50 -8.31 -18.22
CA SER A 95 -2.46 -7.33 -18.58
C SER A 95 -1.23 -7.98 -19.22
N ARG A 96 -0.80 -9.13 -18.68
CA ARG A 96 0.32 -9.89 -19.27
C ARG A 96 -0.02 -10.44 -20.65
N LEU A 97 -1.23 -10.96 -20.83
CA LEU A 97 -1.72 -11.37 -22.17
C LEU A 97 -1.81 -10.19 -23.13
N ALA A 98 -2.29 -9.04 -22.66
CA ALA A 98 -2.36 -7.84 -23.47
C ALA A 98 -0.96 -7.35 -23.90
N GLY A 99 0.02 -7.34 -22.99
CA GLY A 99 1.41 -7.00 -23.27
C GLY A 99 2.02 -7.94 -24.33
N ALA A 100 1.83 -9.26 -24.15
CA ALA A 100 2.31 -10.25 -25.11
C ALA A 100 1.68 -10.05 -26.52
N VAL A 101 0.38 -9.83 -26.60
CA VAL A 101 -0.32 -9.54 -27.86
C VAL A 101 0.15 -8.22 -28.48
N ALA A 102 0.36 -7.18 -27.67
CA ALA A 102 0.83 -5.87 -28.14
C ALA A 102 2.33 -5.85 -28.48
N ARG A 103 3.09 -6.83 -28.01
CA ARG A 103 4.57 -6.86 -28.00
C ARG A 103 5.17 -5.72 -27.18
N VAL A 104 4.51 -5.40 -26.05
CA VAL A 104 4.96 -4.40 -25.09
C VAL A 104 5.41 -5.13 -23.82
N PRO A 105 6.65 -4.90 -23.34
CA PRO A 105 7.14 -5.51 -22.13
C PRO A 105 6.29 -5.10 -20.91
N VAL A 106 5.99 -6.09 -20.05
CA VAL A 106 5.16 -5.90 -18.86
C VAL A 106 6.03 -5.98 -17.61
N VAL A 107 6.00 -4.93 -16.79
CA VAL A 107 6.48 -4.93 -15.41
C VAL A 107 5.26 -5.22 -14.50
N SER A 108 5.24 -6.38 -13.87
CA SER A 108 4.17 -6.72 -12.90
C SER A 108 4.62 -6.41 -11.49
N HIS A 109 4.04 -5.38 -10.88
CA HIS A 109 4.33 -4.95 -9.51
C HIS A 109 3.37 -5.65 -8.53
N LEU A 110 3.93 -6.43 -7.63
CA LEU A 110 3.23 -7.32 -6.69
C LEU A 110 3.18 -6.64 -5.32
N HIS A 111 2.02 -6.05 -4.97
CA HIS A 111 1.87 -5.23 -3.77
C HIS A 111 1.41 -6.01 -2.53
N ILE A 112 0.67 -7.10 -2.72
CA ILE A 112 0.15 -7.94 -1.66
C ILE A 112 -0.08 -9.35 -2.21
N GLU A 113 -0.11 -10.36 -1.35
CA GLU A 113 -0.42 -11.73 -1.75
C GLU A 113 -1.81 -11.82 -2.42
N ASN A 114 -1.87 -12.54 -3.55
CA ASN A 114 -3.13 -12.77 -4.24
C ASN A 114 -4.07 -13.64 -3.41
N THR A 115 -5.26 -13.12 -3.11
CA THR A 115 -6.34 -13.88 -2.50
C THR A 115 -7.37 -14.28 -3.55
N PHE A 116 -7.51 -15.58 -3.81
CA PHE A 116 -8.50 -16.10 -4.73
C PHE A 116 -9.72 -16.67 -3.98
N ARG A 117 -10.93 -16.47 -4.53
CA ARG A 117 -12.12 -17.11 -3.98
C ARG A 117 -11.97 -18.63 -4.01
N PRO A 118 -12.39 -19.37 -2.95
CA PRO A 118 -12.18 -20.83 -2.84
C PRO A 118 -12.62 -21.62 -4.07
N ALA A 119 -13.79 -21.33 -4.62
CA ALA A 119 -14.38 -22.04 -5.77
C ALA A 119 -13.57 -21.93 -7.08
N THR A 120 -12.80 -20.85 -7.27
CA THR A 120 -12.05 -20.58 -8.51
C THR A 120 -10.54 -20.57 -8.28
N ARG A 121 -10.10 -20.79 -7.05
CA ARG A 121 -8.70 -20.60 -6.60
C ARG A 121 -7.70 -21.38 -7.46
N ARG A 122 -7.91 -22.68 -7.67
CA ARG A 122 -6.96 -23.53 -8.42
C ARG A 122 -6.79 -23.09 -9.87
N LEU A 123 -7.89 -22.81 -10.55
CA LEU A 123 -7.88 -22.40 -11.96
C LEU A 123 -7.25 -21.02 -12.13
N LEU A 124 -7.67 -20.04 -11.35
CA LEU A 124 -7.16 -18.66 -11.45
C LEU A 124 -5.71 -18.57 -11.02
N ALA A 125 -5.30 -19.26 -9.95
CA ALA A 125 -3.91 -19.33 -9.54
C ALA A 125 -3.04 -20.03 -10.62
N GLY A 126 -3.53 -21.09 -11.23
CA GLY A 126 -2.83 -21.75 -12.34
C GLY A 126 -2.63 -20.84 -13.55
N LEU A 127 -3.65 -20.08 -13.94
CA LEU A 127 -3.57 -19.09 -15.03
C LEU A 127 -2.63 -17.93 -14.68
N ASP A 128 -2.70 -17.44 -13.45
CA ASP A 128 -1.84 -16.35 -12.98
C ASP A 128 -0.37 -16.78 -12.97
N ASN A 129 -0.05 -17.99 -12.47
CA ASN A 129 1.28 -18.55 -12.49
C ASN A 129 1.81 -18.80 -13.92
N ALA A 130 0.97 -19.35 -14.80
CA ALA A 130 1.34 -19.60 -16.19
C ALA A 130 1.68 -18.29 -16.92
N THR A 131 0.84 -17.26 -16.73
CA THR A 131 1.04 -15.95 -17.36
C THR A 131 2.14 -15.12 -16.70
N ALA A 132 2.57 -15.43 -15.47
CA ALA A 132 3.69 -14.75 -14.82
C ALA A 132 4.98 -14.79 -15.67
N ARG A 133 5.15 -15.85 -16.45
CA ARG A 133 6.29 -16.02 -17.38
C ARG A 133 6.26 -15.06 -18.58
N LEU A 134 5.10 -14.45 -18.87
CA LEU A 134 4.94 -13.45 -19.93
C LEU A 134 5.35 -12.04 -19.44
N ALA A 135 5.47 -11.83 -18.13
CA ALA A 135 6.01 -10.58 -17.61
C ALA A 135 7.51 -10.49 -17.92
N ALA A 136 7.93 -9.35 -18.43
CA ALA A 136 9.34 -9.05 -18.67
C ALA A 136 10.09 -8.87 -17.34
N ARG A 137 9.43 -8.26 -16.36
CA ARG A 137 9.91 -8.16 -14.95
C ARG A 137 8.77 -8.43 -13.98
N LEU A 138 9.09 -9.10 -12.90
CA LEU A 138 8.23 -9.28 -11.73
C LEU A 138 8.88 -8.55 -10.58
N VAL A 139 8.18 -7.59 -9.97
CA VAL A 139 8.68 -6.77 -8.88
C VAL A 139 7.81 -6.97 -7.66
N ALA A 140 8.38 -7.37 -6.53
CA ALA A 140 7.68 -7.49 -5.25
C ALA A 140 8.07 -6.34 -4.32
N VAL A 141 7.13 -5.85 -3.53
CA VAL A 141 7.35 -4.74 -2.60
C VAL A 141 8.10 -5.14 -1.33
N SER A 142 8.25 -6.45 -1.07
CA SER A 142 8.96 -7.00 0.09
C SER A 142 9.47 -8.41 -0.19
N GLU A 143 10.42 -8.86 0.62
CA GLU A 143 10.89 -10.26 0.60
C GLU A 143 9.78 -11.25 0.95
N ASP A 144 8.90 -10.87 1.89
CA ASP A 144 7.75 -11.71 2.23
C ASP A 144 6.78 -11.83 1.04
N THR A 145 6.47 -10.72 0.36
CA THR A 145 5.66 -10.74 -0.87
C THR A 145 6.30 -11.62 -1.94
N ARG A 146 7.61 -11.52 -2.17
CA ARG A 146 8.35 -12.39 -3.10
C ARG A 146 8.17 -13.87 -2.74
N ARG A 147 8.42 -14.22 -1.47
CA ARG A 147 8.28 -15.61 -0.98
C ARG A 147 6.84 -16.12 -1.11
N ALA A 148 5.85 -15.26 -0.85
CA ALA A 148 4.43 -15.62 -0.98
C ALA A 148 4.09 -15.99 -2.44
N TYR A 149 4.51 -15.19 -3.42
CA TYR A 149 4.29 -15.49 -4.83
C TYR A 149 5.06 -16.72 -5.31
N GLU A 150 6.29 -16.92 -4.84
CA GLU A 150 7.07 -18.15 -5.13
C GLU A 150 6.39 -19.41 -4.56
N ARG A 151 5.80 -19.33 -3.33
CA ARG A 151 4.96 -20.40 -2.75
C ARG A 151 3.69 -20.65 -3.57
N GLN A 152 3.13 -19.64 -4.19
CA GLN A 152 1.97 -19.76 -5.09
C GLN A 152 2.32 -20.34 -6.46
N GLY A 153 3.59 -20.54 -6.79
CA GLY A 153 4.06 -21.20 -8.02
C GLY A 153 4.63 -20.22 -9.07
N TYR A 154 4.88 -18.98 -8.72
CA TYR A 154 5.61 -18.07 -9.59
C TYR A 154 7.06 -18.54 -9.78
N PRO A 155 7.69 -18.22 -10.91
CA PRO A 155 9.03 -18.70 -11.21
C PRO A 155 10.05 -18.14 -10.21
N ARG A 156 10.68 -19.05 -9.46
CA ARG A 156 11.70 -18.70 -8.47
C ARG A 156 12.89 -17.97 -9.12
N GLY A 157 13.44 -16.99 -8.42
CA GLY A 157 14.58 -16.20 -8.89
C GLY A 157 14.27 -15.22 -10.01
N ARG A 158 12.98 -15.06 -10.41
CA ARG A 158 12.55 -14.05 -11.40
C ARG A 158 11.84 -12.85 -10.80
N ILE A 159 11.59 -12.86 -9.48
CA ILE A 159 10.94 -11.78 -8.76
C ILE A 159 12.03 -10.95 -8.09
N GLU A 160 12.20 -9.74 -8.54
CA GLU A 160 13.07 -8.74 -7.91
C GLU A 160 12.33 -8.04 -6.77
N VAL A 161 13.01 -7.79 -5.66
CA VAL A 161 12.44 -7.01 -4.56
C VAL A 161 12.84 -5.56 -4.72
N VAL A 162 11.84 -4.69 -4.88
CA VAL A 162 11.99 -3.24 -4.84
C VAL A 162 11.03 -2.71 -3.78
N TYR A 163 11.57 -2.39 -2.63
CA TYR A 163 10.77 -1.90 -1.51
C TYR A 163 10.01 -0.62 -1.87
N ASN A 164 8.79 -0.49 -1.33
CA ASN A 164 8.11 0.80 -1.36
C ASN A 164 8.97 1.83 -0.64
N GLY A 165 9.00 3.05 -1.17
CA GLY A 165 9.72 4.15 -0.58
C GLY A 165 8.82 5.36 -0.35
N VAL A 166 9.23 6.23 0.57
CA VAL A 166 8.56 7.49 0.88
C VAL A 166 9.56 8.62 0.95
N ASP A 167 9.07 9.85 0.82
CA ASP A 167 9.88 11.03 1.06
C ASP A 167 10.07 11.23 2.57
N VAL A 168 11.28 11.60 2.97
CA VAL A 168 11.60 11.90 4.38
C VAL A 168 11.58 13.41 4.55
N PRO A 169 10.60 13.96 5.28
CA PRO A 169 10.47 15.41 5.44
C PRO A 169 11.67 15.98 6.23
N ALA A 170 12.14 17.17 5.84
CA ALA A 170 13.27 17.82 6.52
C ALA A 170 12.97 18.11 8.00
N ASN A 171 11.73 18.48 8.32
CA ASN A 171 11.29 18.97 9.62
C ASN A 171 10.42 17.95 10.39
N GLY A 172 10.70 16.65 10.30
CA GLY A 172 10.00 15.63 11.11
C GLY A 172 10.62 15.53 12.50
N GLY A 173 9.81 15.57 13.56
CA GLY A 173 10.28 15.37 14.93
C GLY A 173 9.14 14.88 15.83
N PHE A 174 9.46 14.11 16.87
CA PHE A 174 8.49 13.68 17.86
C PHE A 174 7.92 14.89 18.62
N ARG A 175 6.59 14.93 18.71
CA ARG A 175 5.85 15.88 19.58
C ARG A 175 4.84 15.08 20.37
N ARG A 176 4.48 15.56 21.55
CA ARG A 176 3.46 14.96 22.39
C ARG A 176 2.26 15.88 22.47
N ASN A 177 1.08 15.28 22.38
CA ASN A 177 -0.20 15.96 22.59
C ASN A 177 -0.75 15.66 23.99
N ASP A 178 -1.66 16.52 24.47
CA ASP A 178 -2.43 16.31 25.67
C ASP A 178 -3.91 16.71 25.37
N PRO A 179 -4.83 15.76 25.29
CA PRO A 179 -4.67 14.31 25.45
C PRO A 179 -3.88 13.67 24.27
N ALA A 180 -3.23 12.53 24.57
CA ALA A 180 -2.46 11.78 23.57
C ALA A 180 -3.33 11.27 22.41
N ARG A 181 -2.82 11.33 21.18
CA ARG A 181 -3.52 10.95 19.95
C ARG A 181 -2.86 9.73 19.29
N ILE A 182 -3.61 8.65 19.22
CA ILE A 182 -3.25 7.43 18.49
C ILE A 182 -3.93 7.49 17.12
N GLY A 183 -3.21 7.19 16.03
CA GLY A 183 -3.78 7.16 14.69
C GLY A 183 -3.65 5.80 14.02
N GLU A 184 -4.69 5.41 13.29
CA GLU A 184 -4.63 4.38 12.24
C GLU A 184 -5.06 5.03 10.93
N ILE A 185 -4.24 4.88 9.89
CA ILE A 185 -4.48 5.50 8.59
C ILE A 185 -4.53 4.39 7.55
N GLY A 186 -5.71 4.18 6.97
CA GLY A 186 -5.90 3.12 6.00
C GLY A 186 -7.34 2.89 5.62
N ARG A 187 -7.60 1.92 4.75
CA ARG A 187 -8.97 1.52 4.41
C ARG A 187 -9.67 0.98 5.65
N LEU A 188 -10.93 1.35 5.82
CA LEU A 188 -11.75 0.74 6.86
C LEU A 188 -12.23 -0.64 6.37
N CYS A 189 -11.61 -1.69 6.90
CA CYS A 189 -11.95 -3.09 6.57
C CYS A 189 -11.37 -4.05 7.62
N ASP A 190 -11.97 -5.24 7.77
CA ASP A 190 -11.64 -6.20 8.81
C ASP A 190 -10.14 -6.51 8.92
N VAL A 191 -9.47 -6.68 7.77
CA VAL A 191 -8.05 -7.08 7.74
C VAL A 191 -7.09 -6.02 8.29
N LYS A 192 -7.55 -4.80 8.55
CA LYS A 192 -6.76 -3.71 9.14
C LYS A 192 -6.77 -3.71 10.67
N GLY A 193 -7.64 -4.50 11.31
CA GLY A 193 -7.65 -4.68 12.76
C GLY A 193 -8.17 -3.47 13.55
N GLN A 194 -9.02 -2.62 12.94
CA GLN A 194 -9.58 -1.45 13.62
C GLN A 194 -10.44 -1.83 14.85
N ARG A 195 -11.07 -3.01 14.83
CA ARG A 195 -11.84 -3.51 16.00
C ARG A 195 -10.92 -3.79 17.18
N GLU A 196 -9.79 -4.43 16.95
CA GLU A 196 -8.76 -4.67 17.96
C GLU A 196 -8.19 -3.37 18.51
N LEU A 197 -8.02 -2.37 17.64
CA LEU A 197 -7.55 -1.05 18.05
C LEU A 197 -8.58 -0.31 18.93
N LEU A 198 -9.87 -0.37 18.59
CA LEU A 198 -10.94 0.17 19.46
C LEU A 198 -10.91 -0.50 20.84
N GLN A 199 -10.78 -1.83 20.89
CA GLN A 199 -10.69 -2.59 22.15
C GLN A 199 -9.44 -2.26 22.96
N ALA A 200 -8.31 -2.02 22.30
CA ALA A 200 -7.07 -1.57 22.94
C ALA A 200 -7.22 -0.17 23.53
N VAL A 201 -7.75 0.79 22.74
CA VAL A 201 -7.94 2.18 23.19
C VAL A 201 -8.99 2.31 24.30
N ALA A 202 -9.96 1.40 24.38
CA ALA A 202 -10.90 1.33 25.51
C ALA A 202 -10.20 1.11 26.86
N ARG A 203 -9.00 0.52 26.87
CA ARG A 203 -8.16 0.31 28.06
C ARG A 203 -7.25 1.51 28.39
N LEU A 204 -7.24 2.54 27.54
CA LEU A 204 -6.39 3.72 27.65
C LEU A 204 -7.28 4.98 27.84
N PRO A 205 -7.71 5.31 29.06
CA PRO A 205 -8.75 6.33 29.27
C PRO A 205 -8.35 7.73 28.81
N GLU A 206 -7.06 8.06 28.87
CA GLU A 206 -6.52 9.39 28.50
C GLU A 206 -6.20 9.54 27.01
N ALA A 207 -6.35 8.47 26.20
CA ALA A 207 -5.99 8.52 24.79
C ALA A 207 -7.21 8.80 23.90
N ARG A 208 -6.98 9.55 22.81
CA ARG A 208 -7.89 9.71 21.69
C ARG A 208 -7.44 8.87 20.51
N LEU A 209 -8.38 8.41 19.71
CA LEU A 209 -8.12 7.60 18.53
C LEU A 209 -8.59 8.35 17.27
N VAL A 210 -7.76 8.36 16.23
CA VAL A 210 -8.13 8.80 14.88
C VAL A 210 -8.11 7.58 13.96
N LEU A 211 -9.25 7.23 13.40
CA LEU A 211 -9.41 6.23 12.34
C LEU A 211 -9.57 6.96 11.01
N ALA A 212 -8.44 7.18 10.33
CA ALA A 212 -8.36 7.98 9.12
C ALA A 212 -8.48 7.09 7.87
N GLY A 213 -9.68 7.02 7.31
CA GLY A 213 -9.91 6.21 6.12
C GLY A 213 -11.34 6.21 5.63
N ARG A 214 -11.59 5.35 4.63
CA ARG A 214 -12.92 5.11 4.06
C ARG A 214 -13.22 3.62 3.98
N ASP A 215 -14.48 3.26 4.16
CA ASP A 215 -15.00 1.95 3.80
C ASP A 215 -15.28 1.92 2.29
N LEU A 216 -14.35 1.32 1.55
CA LEU A 216 -14.41 1.21 0.09
C LEU A 216 -15.09 -0.08 -0.40
N GLU A 217 -15.35 -1.03 0.49
CA GLU A 217 -15.77 -2.37 0.14
C GLU A 217 -17.25 -2.63 0.47
N GLN A 218 -17.77 -2.00 1.52
CA GLN A 218 -19.09 -2.28 2.08
C GLN A 218 -20.02 -1.07 2.10
N GLY A 219 -19.66 0.02 1.39
CA GLY A 219 -20.53 1.19 1.23
C GLY A 219 -20.84 1.92 2.54
N GLY A 220 -19.92 1.89 3.50
CA GLY A 220 -20.05 2.53 4.82
C GLY A 220 -20.47 1.57 5.94
N ALA A 221 -20.95 0.35 5.64
CA ALA A 221 -21.46 -0.57 6.65
C ALA A 221 -20.39 -1.03 7.66
N TYR A 222 -19.11 -1.10 7.23
CA TYR A 222 -18.02 -1.43 8.14
C TYR A 222 -17.70 -0.23 9.08
N GLN A 223 -17.72 0.99 8.56
CA GLN A 223 -17.59 2.19 9.40
C GLN A 223 -18.69 2.24 10.44
N ASP A 224 -19.96 2.06 10.04
CA ASP A 224 -21.09 2.01 10.97
C ASP A 224 -20.91 0.93 12.05
N ALA A 225 -20.31 -0.21 11.69
CA ALA A 225 -20.02 -1.28 12.65
C ALA A 225 -18.92 -0.88 13.66
N LEU A 226 -17.90 -0.14 13.22
CA LEU A 226 -16.86 0.40 14.10
C LEU A 226 -17.42 1.50 15.02
N GLU A 227 -18.31 2.35 14.54
CA GLU A 227 -18.97 3.38 15.35
C GLU A 227 -19.81 2.74 16.46
N ARG A 228 -20.65 1.76 16.13
CA ARG A 228 -21.42 0.98 17.13
C ARG A 228 -20.51 0.25 18.13
N GLU A 229 -19.38 -0.28 17.68
CA GLU A 229 -18.42 -0.93 18.59
C GLU A 229 -17.79 0.09 19.54
N SER A 230 -17.46 1.29 19.07
CA SER A 230 -16.93 2.38 19.91
C SER A 230 -17.96 2.85 20.96
N GLU A 231 -19.24 2.89 20.61
CA GLU A 231 -20.34 3.16 21.55
C GLU A 231 -20.45 2.05 22.61
N ARG A 232 -20.45 0.77 22.18
CA ARG A 232 -20.50 -0.39 23.08
C ARG A 232 -19.34 -0.41 24.07
N LEU A 233 -18.16 0.05 23.64
CA LEU A 233 -16.97 0.16 24.48
C LEU A 233 -16.94 1.44 25.35
N GLY A 234 -17.90 2.35 25.20
CA GLY A 234 -17.96 3.61 25.94
C GLY A 234 -16.89 4.63 25.56
N ILE A 235 -16.36 4.55 24.34
CA ILE A 235 -15.26 5.43 23.87
C ILE A 235 -15.61 6.30 22.68
N ARG A 236 -16.88 6.33 22.23
CA ARG A 236 -17.29 7.04 21.00
C ARG A 236 -16.81 8.50 20.94
N GLU A 237 -16.89 9.21 22.04
CA GLU A 237 -16.48 10.62 22.17
C GLU A 237 -14.95 10.82 22.04
N ARG A 238 -14.18 9.75 22.15
CA ARG A 238 -12.71 9.76 22.01
C ARG A 238 -12.22 9.24 20.66
N VAL A 239 -13.14 8.83 19.77
CA VAL A 239 -12.81 8.28 18.45
C VAL A 239 -13.27 9.22 17.35
N GLU A 240 -12.33 9.72 16.57
CA GLU A 240 -12.52 10.50 15.36
C GLU A 240 -12.52 9.57 14.16
N PHE A 241 -13.59 9.58 13.36
CA PHE A 241 -13.68 8.87 12.08
C PHE A 241 -13.65 9.88 10.95
N GLY A 242 -12.85 9.64 9.93
CA GLY A 242 -12.86 10.54 8.78
C GLY A 242 -11.80 10.22 7.74
N PHE A 243 -11.92 10.85 6.60
CA PHE A 243 -10.91 10.82 5.57
C PHE A 243 -10.09 12.11 5.63
N HIS A 244 -8.77 11.97 5.65
CA HIS A 244 -7.85 13.10 5.68
C HIS A 244 -7.06 13.15 4.37
N GLU A 245 -7.15 14.26 3.65
CA GLU A 245 -6.37 14.49 2.43
C GLU A 245 -4.91 14.85 2.76
N ASP A 246 -4.69 15.59 3.83
CA ASP A 246 -3.37 15.96 4.35
C ASP A 246 -2.86 14.88 5.32
N VAL A 247 -2.34 13.79 4.77
CA VAL A 247 -1.73 12.71 5.57
C VAL A 247 -0.47 13.17 6.31
N PRO A 248 0.44 13.97 5.73
CA PRO A 248 1.57 14.55 6.46
C PRO A 248 1.14 15.35 7.70
N GLY A 249 0.21 16.30 7.55
CA GLY A 249 -0.28 17.08 8.67
C GLY A 249 -0.99 16.25 9.73
N LEU A 250 -1.74 15.21 9.31
CA LEU A 250 -2.31 14.24 10.25
C LEU A 250 -1.22 13.52 11.03
N LEU A 251 -0.21 12.95 10.37
CA LEU A 251 0.91 12.26 11.02
C LEU A 251 1.62 13.15 12.03
N GLU A 252 1.83 14.43 11.70
CA GLU A 252 2.43 15.40 12.63
C GLU A 252 1.58 15.64 13.88
N SER A 253 0.27 15.44 13.80
CA SER A 253 -0.67 15.60 14.90
C SER A 253 -0.84 14.35 15.77
N LEU A 254 -0.20 13.23 15.44
CA LEU A 254 -0.30 11.98 16.17
C LEU A 254 0.89 11.76 17.11
N ASP A 255 0.67 11.10 18.24
CA ASP A 255 1.73 10.67 19.15
C ASP A 255 2.24 9.27 18.79
N VAL A 256 1.35 8.39 18.35
CA VAL A 256 1.66 7.01 17.97
C VAL A 256 0.82 6.62 16.75
N VAL A 257 1.41 5.89 15.83
CA VAL A 257 0.67 5.26 14.72
C VAL A 257 0.56 3.77 14.98
N ALA A 258 -0.67 3.24 14.99
CA ALA A 258 -0.96 1.83 15.17
C ALA A 258 -1.39 1.18 13.84
N LEU A 259 -0.84 0.03 13.52
CA LEU A 259 -1.25 -0.77 12.36
C LEU A 259 -1.44 -2.25 12.77
N PRO A 260 -2.55 -2.61 13.42
CA PRO A 260 -2.82 -3.97 13.91
C PRO A 260 -3.36 -4.90 12.83
N SER A 261 -2.90 -4.75 11.60
CA SER A 261 -3.36 -5.49 10.42
C SER A 261 -3.17 -7.00 10.55
N TRP A 262 -4.03 -7.78 9.88
CA TRP A 262 -3.90 -9.24 9.78
C TRP A 262 -3.10 -9.68 8.56
N THR A 263 -2.95 -8.81 7.58
CA THR A 263 -2.16 -9.05 6.37
C THR A 263 -1.70 -7.73 5.76
N GLU A 264 -0.47 -7.70 5.27
CA GLU A 264 0.13 -6.56 4.56
C GLU A 264 1.07 -7.07 3.46
N GLY A 265 1.32 -6.20 2.46
CA GLY A 265 2.45 -6.40 1.56
C GLY A 265 3.70 -5.72 2.13
N LEU A 266 3.82 -4.40 1.91
CA LEU A 266 4.75 -3.50 2.59
C LEU A 266 3.97 -2.22 2.90
N PRO A 267 3.57 -1.98 4.16
CA PRO A 267 2.63 -0.92 4.50
C PRO A 267 3.26 0.48 4.35
N VAL A 268 2.80 1.22 3.33
CA VAL A 268 3.30 2.57 3.03
C VAL A 268 3.05 3.53 4.19
N VAL A 269 1.93 3.38 4.88
CA VAL A 269 1.59 4.23 6.03
C VAL A 269 2.58 4.11 7.19
N LEU A 270 3.15 2.92 7.42
CA LEU A 270 4.21 2.77 8.43
C LEU A 270 5.50 3.47 7.99
N LEU A 271 5.84 3.39 6.70
CA LEU A 271 6.97 4.15 6.15
C LEU A 271 6.77 5.65 6.32
N GLU A 272 5.57 6.15 6.02
CA GLU A 272 5.21 7.57 6.20
C GLU A 272 5.28 7.98 7.68
N ALA A 273 4.71 7.18 8.59
CA ALA A 273 4.78 7.43 10.02
C ALA A 273 6.22 7.48 10.54
N MET A 274 7.03 6.47 10.18
CA MET A 274 8.44 6.41 10.55
C MET A 274 9.24 7.58 9.94
N ALA A 275 8.98 7.97 8.69
CA ALA A 275 9.61 9.12 8.06
C ALA A 275 9.33 10.44 8.81
N HIS A 276 8.17 10.56 9.45
CA HIS A 276 7.79 11.68 10.32
C HIS A 276 8.26 11.52 11.77
N ALA A 277 9.13 10.54 12.05
CA ALA A 277 9.59 10.19 13.41
C ALA A 277 8.44 9.85 14.37
N ARG A 278 7.32 9.32 13.87
CA ARG A 278 6.25 8.80 14.72
C ARG A 278 6.62 7.40 15.19
N PRO A 279 6.56 7.13 16.51
CA PRO A 279 6.68 5.76 17.00
C PRO A 279 5.51 4.94 16.47
N VAL A 280 5.80 3.69 16.12
CA VAL A 280 4.80 2.79 15.52
C VAL A 280 4.59 1.55 16.38
N VAL A 281 3.33 1.09 16.45
CA VAL A 281 2.95 -0.22 16.98
C VAL A 281 2.27 -0.98 15.87
N ALA A 282 2.80 -2.15 15.49
CA ALA A 282 2.28 -2.91 14.37
C ALA A 282 2.27 -4.41 14.63
N THR A 283 1.62 -5.16 13.78
CA THR A 283 1.65 -6.64 13.80
C THR A 283 2.75 -7.15 12.86
N PRO A 284 3.45 -8.24 13.19
CA PRO A 284 4.53 -8.80 12.36
C PRO A 284 3.98 -9.61 11.18
N VAL A 285 3.16 -9.00 10.33
CA VAL A 285 2.53 -9.64 9.17
C VAL A 285 3.09 -9.09 7.86
N GLY A 286 3.20 -9.93 6.84
CA GLY A 286 3.73 -9.57 5.52
C GLY A 286 5.12 -8.95 5.63
N GLY A 287 5.35 -7.86 4.92
CA GLY A 287 6.62 -7.11 4.95
C GLY A 287 6.82 -6.21 6.18
N THR A 288 5.88 -6.16 7.14
CA THR A 288 6.01 -5.31 8.33
C THR A 288 7.31 -5.56 9.12
N PRO A 289 7.76 -6.82 9.37
CA PRO A 289 9.02 -7.08 10.06
C PRO A 289 10.27 -6.65 9.27
N GLU A 290 10.13 -6.38 7.98
CA GLU A 290 11.23 -5.84 7.16
C GLU A 290 11.41 -4.33 7.39
N LEU A 291 10.32 -3.64 7.79
CA LEU A 291 10.30 -2.21 8.14
C LEU A 291 10.61 -1.99 9.61
N VAL A 292 9.84 -2.61 10.48
CA VAL A 292 9.87 -2.39 11.94
C VAL A 292 10.72 -3.47 12.60
N VAL A 293 11.79 -3.04 13.28
CA VAL A 293 12.60 -3.89 14.16
C VAL A 293 12.09 -3.69 15.58
N ASP A 294 11.56 -4.78 16.16
CA ASP A 294 10.91 -4.74 17.47
C ASP A 294 11.84 -4.20 18.57
N GLY A 295 11.35 -3.24 19.34
CA GLY A 295 12.09 -2.57 20.41
C GLY A 295 13.19 -1.59 19.95
N GLU A 296 13.48 -1.52 18.63
CA GLU A 296 14.49 -0.63 18.06
C GLU A 296 13.91 0.51 17.24
N THR A 297 12.98 0.21 16.32
CA THR A 297 12.38 1.21 15.41
C THR A 297 10.86 1.29 15.52
N GLY A 298 10.27 0.56 16.45
CA GLY A 298 8.85 0.45 16.75
C GLY A 298 8.59 -0.73 17.67
N LEU A 299 7.33 -1.03 17.93
CA LEU A 299 6.92 -2.20 18.71
C LEU A 299 6.08 -3.13 17.83
N LEU A 300 6.35 -4.44 17.94
CA LEU A 300 5.57 -5.48 17.26
C LEU A 300 4.73 -6.26 18.27
N VAL A 301 3.45 -6.45 17.96
CA VAL A 301 2.50 -7.17 18.80
C VAL A 301 1.81 -8.27 18.02
N PRO A 302 1.37 -9.38 18.65
CA PRO A 302 0.64 -10.43 17.95
C PRO A 302 -0.62 -9.88 17.26
N PRO A 303 -0.97 -10.36 16.06
CA PRO A 303 -2.22 -9.99 15.42
C PRO A 303 -3.42 -10.53 16.20
N ARG A 304 -4.53 -9.79 16.19
CA ARG A 304 -5.78 -10.12 16.90
C ARG A 304 -5.61 -10.21 18.42
N ASP A 305 -4.67 -9.48 18.98
CA ASP A 305 -4.41 -9.38 20.41
C ASP A 305 -4.56 -7.92 20.89
N PRO A 306 -5.78 -7.50 21.24
CA PRO A 306 -6.02 -6.13 21.70
C PRO A 306 -5.37 -5.82 23.06
N GLU A 307 -5.03 -6.84 23.86
CA GLU A 307 -4.37 -6.65 25.15
C GLU A 307 -2.89 -6.34 24.97
N ALA A 308 -2.19 -7.10 24.13
CA ALA A 308 -0.82 -6.82 23.76
C ALA A 308 -0.70 -5.46 23.04
N LEU A 309 -1.68 -5.13 22.17
CA LEU A 309 -1.74 -3.83 21.51
C LEU A 309 -1.90 -2.68 22.50
N ALA A 310 -2.82 -2.82 23.47
CA ALA A 310 -3.01 -1.83 24.52
C ALA A 310 -1.75 -1.63 25.37
N ALA A 311 -1.10 -2.70 25.78
CA ALA A 311 0.14 -2.64 26.58
C ALA A 311 1.28 -1.95 25.84
N ALA A 312 1.45 -2.23 24.54
CA ALA A 312 2.46 -1.57 23.71
C ALA A 312 2.17 -0.08 23.52
N LEU A 313 0.91 0.28 23.24
CA LEU A 313 0.49 1.68 23.14
C LEU A 313 0.69 2.42 24.48
N GLN A 314 0.25 1.83 25.60
CA GLN A 314 0.42 2.39 26.93
C GLN A 314 1.89 2.68 27.23
N ARG A 315 2.77 1.74 26.95
CA ARG A 315 4.22 1.89 27.14
C ARG A 315 4.80 3.10 26.41
N LEU A 316 4.36 3.36 25.16
CA LEU A 316 4.81 4.52 24.39
C LEU A 316 4.20 5.83 24.92
N LEU A 317 2.96 5.78 25.44
CA LEU A 317 2.31 6.97 25.99
C LEU A 317 2.85 7.33 27.39
N GLU A 318 3.33 6.37 28.17
CA GLU A 318 3.88 6.59 29.52
C GLU A 318 5.39 6.94 29.49
N ASP A 319 6.11 6.49 28.44
CA ASP A 319 7.57 6.74 28.27
C ASP A 319 7.85 7.57 27.00
N PRO A 320 7.81 8.92 27.09
CA PRO A 320 8.08 9.80 25.96
C PRO A 320 9.49 9.68 25.39
N ASP A 321 10.48 9.31 26.21
CA ASP A 321 11.86 9.11 25.76
C ASP A 321 11.99 7.85 24.93
N LEU A 322 11.31 6.76 25.31
CA LEU A 322 11.19 5.56 24.49
C LEU A 322 10.50 5.89 23.17
N ALA A 323 9.36 6.57 23.21
CA ALA A 323 8.57 6.93 22.03
C ALA A 323 9.42 7.75 21.04
N ARG A 324 10.13 8.77 21.53
CA ARG A 324 11.04 9.61 20.76
C ARG A 324 12.18 8.79 20.15
N ARG A 325 12.86 7.97 20.96
CA ARG A 325 13.97 7.13 20.49
C ARG A 325 13.55 6.18 19.38
N LEU A 326 12.41 5.49 19.52
CA LEU A 326 11.90 4.58 18.50
C LEU A 326 11.48 5.32 17.22
N GLY A 327 10.86 6.49 17.37
CA GLY A 327 10.47 7.33 16.23
C GLY A 327 11.67 7.82 15.43
N GLU A 328 12.70 8.35 16.11
CA GLU A 328 13.94 8.82 15.48
C GLU A 328 14.72 7.68 14.80
N ALA A 329 14.82 6.52 15.46
CA ALA A 329 15.45 5.34 14.87
C ALA A 329 14.67 4.82 13.66
N GLY A 330 13.33 4.84 13.73
CA GLY A 330 12.46 4.54 12.60
C GLY A 330 12.70 5.44 11.40
N ARG A 331 12.77 6.76 11.64
CA ARG A 331 13.08 7.74 10.60
C ARG A 331 14.43 7.51 9.96
N THR A 332 15.47 7.26 10.74
CA THR A 332 16.82 6.94 10.24
C THR A 332 16.78 5.72 9.33
N ARG A 333 16.11 4.65 9.76
CA ARG A 333 15.95 3.43 8.96
C ARG A 333 15.25 3.69 7.63
N VAL A 334 14.19 4.51 7.60
CA VAL A 334 13.50 4.88 6.36
C VAL A 334 14.42 5.69 5.45
N ALA A 335 15.14 6.67 5.98
CA ALA A 335 16.07 7.49 5.22
C ALA A 335 17.21 6.68 4.57
N GLU A 336 17.65 5.61 5.22
CA GLU A 336 18.72 4.75 4.70
C GLU A 336 18.24 3.70 3.69
N ARG A 337 17.02 3.16 3.85
CA ARG A 337 16.63 1.94 3.13
C ARG A 337 15.34 2.03 2.32
N PHE A 338 14.46 2.99 2.61
CA PHE A 338 13.09 3.00 2.08
C PHE A 338 12.70 4.38 1.53
N THR A 339 13.63 5.02 0.81
CA THR A 339 13.35 6.32 0.20
C THR A 339 12.63 6.20 -1.14
N ALA A 340 11.74 7.15 -1.41
CA ALA A 340 11.07 7.27 -2.71
C ALA A 340 12.08 7.36 -3.86
N ALA A 341 13.19 8.08 -3.66
CA ALA A 341 14.25 8.21 -4.66
C ALA A 341 14.91 6.87 -5.00
N ALA A 342 15.19 6.01 -4.01
CA ALA A 342 15.79 4.70 -4.25
C ALA A 342 14.82 3.77 -5.00
N GLN A 343 13.54 3.71 -4.58
CA GLN A 343 12.50 2.95 -5.27
C GLN A 343 12.36 3.40 -6.73
N THR A 344 12.20 4.69 -6.93
CA THR A 344 11.99 5.29 -8.25
C THR A 344 13.16 5.03 -9.18
N ARG A 345 14.38 5.29 -8.72
CA ARG A 345 15.60 5.03 -9.50
C ARG A 345 15.64 3.59 -9.98
N ARG A 346 15.42 2.61 -9.10
CA ARG A 346 15.46 1.20 -9.49
C ARG A 346 14.38 0.82 -10.50
N ILE A 347 13.17 1.35 -10.35
CA ILE A 347 12.08 1.11 -11.33
C ILE A 347 12.39 1.75 -12.69
N LEU A 348 12.96 2.96 -12.72
CA LEU A 348 13.34 3.61 -13.97
C LEU A 348 14.49 2.88 -14.66
N GLU A 349 15.48 2.37 -13.92
CA GLU A 349 16.53 1.47 -14.44
C GLU A 349 15.92 0.21 -15.09
N LEU A 350 14.90 -0.40 -14.46
CA LEU A 350 14.20 -1.55 -15.05
C LEU A 350 13.52 -1.20 -16.39
N TYR A 351 13.00 0.03 -16.53
CA TYR A 351 12.43 0.46 -17.81
C TYR A 351 13.53 0.61 -18.89
N ASP A 352 14.68 1.20 -18.51
CA ASP A 352 15.82 1.37 -19.43
C ASP A 352 16.38 0.01 -19.88
N GLU A 353 16.52 -0.95 -18.96
CA GLU A 353 16.92 -2.33 -19.28
C GLU A 353 15.96 -3.02 -20.28
N LEU A 354 14.67 -2.69 -20.24
CA LEU A 354 13.65 -3.29 -21.10
C LEU A 354 13.56 -2.64 -22.48
N THR A 355 13.97 -1.39 -22.60
CA THR A 355 13.85 -0.60 -23.85
C THR A 355 15.18 -0.41 -24.57
N GLY A 356 16.30 -0.77 -23.90
CA GLY A 356 17.65 -0.57 -24.46
C GLY A 356 18.07 0.89 -24.50
N SER A 357 17.53 1.71 -23.62
CA SER A 357 17.74 3.17 -23.56
C SER A 357 18.92 3.50 -22.65
#